data_1b3ae206351c53071408caa3a4049ad5
#
_entry.id   1b3ae206351c53071408caa3a4049ad5
#
_cell.length_a   1.000
_cell.length_b   1.000
_cell.length_c   1.000
_cell.angle_alpha   90.00
_cell.angle_beta   90.00
_cell.angle_gamma   90.00
#
_symmetry.space_group_name_H-M   'P 1'
#
loop_
_entity.id
_entity.type
_entity.pdbx_description
1 polymer ?
#
loop_
_entity_poly.entity_id
_entity_poly.type
_entity_poly.pdbx_seq_one_letter_code
_entity_poly.pdbx_strand_id
1 'polypeptide(L)'
;MKNIKLGKFTLKQDKKNLKHIFDIICKEIPASLFTKINFKYFEKLVKKNIIKVFSINKGKNITSVITVVDYKNYKILKNELIWFFIKNPIMILFNINHLFKSLFKGSEPRINKNYLHLLHLVIYKQYYMKKSLKYKDKLFNYFFKQIIKNFNAKILFLCYEKDNMAAKNFYYRNNFEIFAERPNLLFVKKKYR
;
A
#
# COMPACT_ATOMS: atom_id res chain seq x y z
N MET A 1 13.71 6.66 -9.58
CA MET A 1 13.72 7.57 -8.41
C MET A 1 15.08 7.46 -7.72
N LYS A 2 15.75 8.59 -7.42
CA LYS A 2 16.98 8.58 -6.60
C LYS A 2 16.66 8.18 -5.15
N ASN A 3 17.62 7.57 -4.45
CA ASN A 3 17.47 7.28 -3.03
C ASN A 3 17.27 8.56 -2.23
N ILE A 4 16.23 8.59 -1.39
CA ILE A 4 15.88 9.76 -0.58
C ILE A 4 16.20 9.45 0.88
N LYS A 5 17.02 10.30 1.51
CA LYS A 5 17.47 10.13 2.90
C LYS A 5 16.77 11.09 3.85
N LEU A 6 16.47 10.61 5.05
CA LEU A 6 16.09 11.43 6.21
C LEU A 6 16.76 10.84 7.47
N GLY A 7 17.79 11.50 7.96
CA GLY A 7 18.64 10.98 9.03
C GLY A 7 19.24 9.62 8.66
N LYS A 8 19.04 8.60 9.51
CA LYS A 8 19.54 7.22 9.30
C LYS A 8 18.66 6.38 8.38
N PHE A 9 17.53 6.92 7.90
CA PHE A 9 16.58 6.20 7.06
C PHE A 9 16.70 6.60 5.60
N THR A 10 16.58 5.62 4.71
CA THR A 10 16.62 5.81 3.27
C THR A 10 15.40 5.18 2.61
N LEU A 11 14.64 5.98 1.87
CA LEU A 11 13.58 5.50 0.98
C LEU A 11 14.17 5.17 -0.37
N LYS A 12 13.92 3.98 -0.88
CA LYS A 12 14.28 3.58 -2.24
C LYS A 12 13.12 2.86 -2.94
N GLN A 13 13.02 3.02 -4.25
CA GLN A 13 12.17 2.15 -5.05
C GLN A 13 12.87 0.82 -5.21
N ASP A 14 12.22 -0.26 -4.75
CA ASP A 14 12.82 -1.59 -4.73
C ASP A 14 12.35 -2.42 -5.94
N LYS A 15 13.33 -2.94 -6.70
CA LYS A 15 13.09 -3.83 -7.84
C LYS A 15 13.86 -5.14 -7.72
N LYS A 16 14.76 -5.25 -6.73
CA LYS A 16 15.66 -6.40 -6.58
C LYS A 16 15.23 -7.35 -5.47
N ASN A 17 14.76 -6.83 -4.34
CA ASN A 17 14.40 -7.63 -3.16
C ASN A 17 12.93 -8.03 -3.13
N LEU A 18 12.30 -8.21 -4.30
CA LEU A 18 10.86 -8.37 -4.41
C LEU A 18 10.33 -9.60 -3.67
N LYS A 19 11.06 -10.71 -3.68
CA LYS A 19 10.65 -11.93 -2.95
C LYS A 19 10.56 -11.67 -1.45
N HIS A 20 11.60 -11.09 -0.87
CA HIS A 20 11.63 -10.76 0.55
C HIS A 20 10.52 -9.76 0.93
N ILE A 21 10.29 -8.74 0.08
CA ILE A 21 9.22 -7.77 0.29
C ILE A 21 7.84 -8.42 0.20
N PHE A 22 7.64 -9.33 -0.76
CA PHE A 22 6.40 -10.08 -0.88
C PHE A 22 6.12 -10.93 0.36
N ASP A 23 7.14 -11.64 0.86
CA ASP A 23 7.02 -12.44 2.08
C ASP A 23 6.69 -11.56 3.31
N ILE A 24 7.27 -10.36 3.38
CA ILE A 24 6.92 -9.36 4.40
C ILE A 24 5.43 -8.98 4.32
N ILE A 25 4.94 -8.65 3.12
CA ILE A 25 3.53 -8.26 2.93
C ILE A 25 2.61 -9.43 3.32
N CYS A 26 2.91 -10.64 2.88
CA CYS A 26 2.12 -11.83 3.20
C CYS A 26 2.05 -12.11 4.71
N LYS A 27 3.15 -11.91 5.42
CA LYS A 27 3.24 -12.13 6.86
C LYS A 27 2.49 -11.05 7.66
N GLU A 28 2.70 -9.79 7.31
CA GLU A 28 2.22 -8.66 8.12
C GLU A 28 0.81 -8.20 7.76
N ILE A 29 0.32 -8.53 6.55
CA ILE A 29 -1.04 -8.16 6.09
C ILE A 29 -1.71 -9.40 5.46
N PRO A 30 -1.99 -10.45 6.23
CA PRO A 30 -2.55 -11.71 5.71
C PRO A 30 -3.93 -11.56 5.04
N ALA A 31 -4.69 -10.54 5.40
CA ALA A 31 -5.99 -10.23 4.80
C ALA A 31 -5.89 -9.51 3.44
N SER A 32 -4.69 -9.11 3.01
CA SER A 32 -4.52 -8.45 1.72
C SER A 32 -4.84 -9.37 0.55
N LEU A 33 -5.51 -8.83 -0.47
CA LEU A 33 -5.73 -9.54 -1.74
C LEU A 33 -4.40 -10.00 -2.38
N PHE A 34 -3.32 -9.27 -2.16
CA PHE A 34 -1.98 -9.61 -2.66
C PHE A 34 -1.39 -10.86 -2.03
N THR A 35 -1.85 -11.26 -0.84
CA THR A 35 -1.43 -12.52 -0.22
C THR A 35 -2.07 -13.74 -0.88
N LYS A 36 -3.13 -13.51 -1.68
CA LYS A 36 -3.86 -14.54 -2.42
C LYS A 36 -3.30 -14.78 -3.84
N ILE A 37 -2.39 -13.93 -4.30
CA ILE A 37 -1.65 -14.15 -5.55
C ILE A 37 -0.30 -14.80 -5.23
N ASN A 38 0.29 -15.51 -6.20
CA ASN A 38 1.63 -16.05 -6.03
C ASN A 38 2.71 -14.97 -6.29
N PHE A 39 3.95 -15.26 -5.82
CA PHE A 39 5.08 -14.34 -5.99
C PHE A 39 5.35 -14.00 -7.47
N LYS A 40 5.29 -14.98 -8.38
CA LYS A 40 5.53 -14.75 -9.82
C LYS A 40 4.58 -13.69 -10.39
N TYR A 41 3.33 -13.71 -9.95
CA TYR A 41 2.34 -12.75 -10.39
C TYR A 41 2.58 -11.35 -9.79
N PHE A 42 2.90 -11.28 -8.50
CA PHE A 42 3.32 -10.04 -7.85
C PHE A 42 4.53 -9.41 -8.57
N GLU A 43 5.57 -10.22 -8.84
CA GLU A 43 6.75 -9.79 -9.57
C GLU A 43 6.41 -9.26 -10.98
N LYS A 44 5.51 -9.96 -11.70
CA LYS A 44 4.99 -9.50 -13.00
C LYS A 44 4.35 -8.11 -12.91
N LEU A 45 3.51 -7.86 -11.91
CA LEU A 45 2.86 -6.55 -11.70
C LEU A 45 3.90 -5.45 -11.45
N VAL A 46 4.95 -5.73 -10.69
CA VAL A 46 6.05 -4.79 -10.45
C VAL A 46 6.89 -4.56 -11.72
N LYS A 47 7.27 -5.62 -12.44
CA LYS A 47 8.04 -5.53 -13.68
C LYS A 47 7.30 -4.75 -14.77
N LYS A 48 5.98 -4.92 -14.88
CA LYS A 48 5.11 -4.14 -15.77
C LYS A 48 4.87 -2.70 -15.28
N ASN A 49 5.45 -2.28 -14.16
CA ASN A 49 5.22 -0.99 -13.50
C ASN A 49 3.74 -0.69 -13.16
N ILE A 50 2.88 -1.71 -13.06
CA ILE A 50 1.48 -1.58 -12.64
C ILE A 50 1.43 -1.16 -11.18
N ILE A 51 2.21 -1.84 -10.33
CA ILE A 51 2.43 -1.44 -8.93
C ILE A 51 3.89 -1.02 -8.75
N LYS A 52 4.12 -0.11 -7.79
CA LYS A 52 5.48 0.28 -7.39
C LYS A 52 5.70 0.02 -5.93
N VAL A 53 6.86 -0.53 -5.65
CA VAL A 53 7.28 -0.96 -4.32
C VAL A 53 8.40 -0.07 -3.84
N PHE A 54 8.26 0.42 -2.62
CA PHE A 54 9.29 1.20 -1.93
C PHE A 54 9.64 0.52 -0.61
N SER A 55 10.92 0.52 -0.29
CA SER A 55 11.40 0.14 1.04
C SER A 55 11.99 1.34 1.76
N ILE A 56 11.73 1.44 3.06
CA ILE A 56 12.46 2.33 3.96
C ILE A 56 13.49 1.47 4.68
N ASN A 57 14.75 1.86 4.56
CA ASN A 57 15.86 1.10 5.07
C ASN A 57 16.63 1.90 6.15
N LYS A 58 17.12 1.20 7.17
CA LYS A 58 18.10 1.70 8.14
C LYS A 58 19.36 0.85 8.00
N GLY A 59 20.38 1.40 7.33
CA GLY A 59 21.52 0.61 6.88
C GLY A 59 21.07 -0.49 5.89
N LYS A 60 21.41 -1.73 6.16
CA LYS A 60 21.04 -2.91 5.33
C LYS A 60 19.61 -3.43 5.59
N ASN A 61 18.98 -3.06 6.71
CA ASN A 61 17.71 -3.63 7.14
C ASN A 61 16.51 -2.86 6.56
N ILE A 62 15.55 -3.59 5.98
CA ILE A 62 14.24 -3.06 5.62
C ILE A 62 13.45 -2.82 6.91
N THR A 63 13.01 -1.59 7.14
CA THR A 63 12.24 -1.18 8.32
C THR A 63 10.77 -0.94 8.02
N SER A 64 10.46 -0.68 6.76
CA SER A 64 9.09 -0.50 6.29
C SER A 64 8.99 -0.80 4.80
N VAL A 65 7.80 -1.23 4.38
CA VAL A 65 7.45 -1.47 2.97
C VAL A 65 6.23 -0.64 2.61
N ILE A 66 6.28 0.01 1.46
CA ILE A 66 5.20 0.83 0.91
C ILE A 66 4.94 0.35 -0.52
N THR A 67 3.70 -0.05 -0.82
CA THR A 67 3.27 -0.37 -2.18
C THR A 67 2.21 0.60 -2.63
N VAL A 68 2.36 1.11 -3.84
CA VAL A 68 1.43 2.10 -4.41
C VAL A 68 1.06 1.76 -5.85
N VAL A 69 -0.09 2.25 -6.27
CA VAL A 69 -0.54 2.25 -7.66
C VAL A 69 -1.07 3.64 -8.01
N ASP A 70 -0.69 4.16 -9.17
CA ASP A 70 -1.23 5.41 -9.67
C ASP A 70 -2.61 5.23 -10.34
N TYR A 71 -3.29 6.32 -10.61
CA TYR A 71 -4.62 6.33 -11.20
C TYR A 71 -4.70 5.56 -12.52
N LYS A 72 -3.71 5.71 -13.41
CA LYS A 72 -3.71 5.05 -14.73
C LYS A 72 -3.62 3.54 -14.59
N ASN A 73 -2.76 3.09 -13.71
CA ASN A 73 -2.49 1.67 -13.47
C ASN A 73 -3.53 1.00 -12.55
N TYR A 74 -4.33 1.77 -11.81
CA TYR A 74 -5.31 1.22 -10.88
C TYR A 74 -6.39 0.37 -11.58
N LYS A 75 -6.92 0.83 -12.70
CA LYS A 75 -7.86 0.06 -13.53
C LYS A 75 -7.21 -1.18 -14.13
N ILE A 76 -5.95 -1.02 -14.60
CA ILE A 76 -5.17 -2.15 -15.13
C ILE A 76 -4.94 -3.19 -14.05
N LEU A 77 -4.56 -2.77 -12.84
CA LEU A 77 -4.38 -3.66 -11.69
C LEU A 77 -5.64 -4.48 -11.39
N LYS A 78 -6.81 -3.84 -11.36
CA LYS A 78 -8.09 -4.54 -11.16
C LYS A 78 -8.33 -5.60 -12.22
N ASN A 79 -8.18 -5.24 -13.48
CA ASN A 79 -8.37 -6.17 -14.59
C ASN A 79 -7.38 -7.34 -14.52
N GLU A 80 -6.09 -7.06 -14.26
CA GLU A 80 -5.08 -8.11 -14.10
C GLU A 80 -5.45 -9.04 -12.93
N LEU A 81 -5.89 -8.53 -11.78
CA LEU A 81 -6.32 -9.36 -10.65
C LEU A 81 -7.55 -10.22 -11.00
N ILE A 82 -8.56 -9.66 -11.67
CA ILE A 82 -9.74 -10.42 -12.13
C ILE A 82 -9.28 -11.57 -13.05
N TRP A 83 -8.44 -11.28 -14.05
CA TRP A 83 -7.91 -12.29 -14.96
C TRP A 83 -7.06 -13.36 -14.24
N PHE A 84 -6.29 -12.98 -13.23
CA PHE A 84 -5.55 -13.93 -12.41
C PHE A 84 -6.49 -14.93 -11.74
N PHE A 85 -7.57 -14.46 -11.13
CA PHE A 85 -8.53 -15.33 -10.46
C PHE A 85 -9.33 -16.20 -11.44
N ILE A 86 -9.75 -15.65 -12.59
CA ILE A 86 -10.43 -16.44 -13.64
C ILE A 86 -9.54 -17.60 -14.10
N LYS A 87 -8.25 -17.38 -14.25
CA LYS A 87 -7.29 -18.43 -14.64
C LYS A 87 -6.93 -19.41 -13.53
N ASN A 88 -7.31 -19.13 -12.29
CA ASN A 88 -7.03 -19.95 -11.12
C ASN A 88 -8.34 -20.24 -10.35
N PRO A 89 -9.30 -21.00 -10.92
CA PRO A 89 -10.63 -21.17 -10.36
C PRO A 89 -10.64 -21.77 -8.95
N ILE A 90 -9.68 -22.63 -8.63
CA ILE A 90 -9.51 -23.18 -7.28
C ILE A 90 -9.32 -22.06 -6.25
N MET A 91 -8.58 -21.01 -6.60
CA MET A 91 -8.39 -19.84 -5.71
C MET A 91 -9.68 -19.02 -5.54
N ILE A 92 -10.60 -19.05 -6.51
CA ILE A 92 -11.92 -18.42 -6.38
C ILE A 92 -12.71 -19.13 -5.28
N LEU A 93 -12.75 -20.47 -5.28
CA LEU A 93 -13.50 -21.26 -4.30
C LEU A 93 -13.07 -20.94 -2.86
N PHE A 94 -11.78 -20.83 -2.60
CA PHE A 94 -11.26 -20.50 -1.27
C PHE A 94 -11.38 -19.03 -0.87
N ASN A 95 -11.61 -18.13 -1.82
CA ASN A 95 -11.59 -16.68 -1.57
C ASN A 95 -12.84 -15.96 -2.05
N ILE A 96 -13.89 -16.69 -2.42
CA ILE A 96 -15.09 -16.14 -3.06
C ILE A 96 -15.72 -15.00 -2.24
N ASN A 97 -15.83 -15.16 -0.94
CA ASN A 97 -16.38 -14.13 -0.04
C ASN A 97 -15.50 -12.86 0.01
N HIS A 98 -14.18 -13.01 -0.06
CA HIS A 98 -13.23 -11.90 -0.06
C HIS A 98 -13.21 -11.18 -1.41
N LEU A 99 -13.26 -11.94 -2.50
CA LEU A 99 -13.31 -11.41 -3.86
C LEU A 99 -14.61 -10.65 -4.11
N PHE A 100 -15.76 -11.23 -3.76
CA PHE A 100 -17.04 -10.54 -3.89
C PHE A 100 -17.13 -9.29 -3.00
N LYS A 101 -16.61 -9.33 -1.78
CA LYS A 101 -16.57 -8.15 -0.90
C LYS A 101 -15.63 -7.07 -1.42
N SER A 102 -14.48 -7.44 -2.01
CA SER A 102 -13.49 -6.45 -2.46
C SER A 102 -13.73 -5.93 -3.88
N LEU A 103 -14.26 -6.76 -4.79
CA LEU A 103 -14.41 -6.40 -6.19
C LEU A 103 -15.83 -5.91 -6.56
N PHE A 104 -16.87 -6.37 -5.86
CA PHE A 104 -18.25 -6.18 -6.31
C PHE A 104 -19.18 -5.44 -5.35
N LYS A 105 -18.83 -5.21 -4.09
CA LYS A 105 -19.70 -4.49 -3.15
C LYS A 105 -19.38 -3.00 -3.09
N GLY A 106 -20.21 -2.23 -3.78
CA GLY A 106 -20.35 -0.77 -3.62
C GLY A 106 -19.49 0.05 -4.60
N SER A 107 -19.97 1.23 -4.92
CA SER A 107 -19.24 2.20 -5.72
C SER A 107 -17.93 2.59 -5.01
N GLU A 108 -16.82 2.30 -5.65
CA GLU A 108 -15.56 2.86 -5.18
C GLU A 108 -15.61 4.39 -5.22
N PRO A 109 -14.93 5.04 -4.29
CA PRO A 109 -14.81 6.48 -4.34
C PRO A 109 -14.27 6.91 -5.71
N ARG A 110 -14.87 7.94 -6.31
CA ARG A 110 -14.39 8.49 -7.59
C ARG A 110 -12.98 9.01 -7.39
N ILE A 111 -12.02 8.32 -7.99
CA ILE A 111 -10.61 8.72 -8.02
C ILE A 111 -10.28 9.29 -9.40
N ASN A 112 -9.32 10.20 -9.45
CA ASN A 112 -8.87 10.85 -10.67
C ASN A 112 -7.34 10.87 -10.75
N LYS A 113 -6.79 11.47 -11.80
CA LYS A 113 -5.35 11.56 -12.07
C LYS A 113 -4.49 12.15 -10.93
N ASN A 114 -5.10 12.86 -10.00
CA ASN A 114 -4.40 13.47 -8.87
C ASN A 114 -4.23 12.50 -7.67
N TYR A 115 -4.81 11.30 -7.74
CA TYR A 115 -4.78 10.32 -6.67
C TYR A 115 -3.66 9.29 -6.88
N LEU A 116 -3.00 8.97 -5.77
CA LEU A 116 -2.10 7.82 -5.64
C LEU A 116 -2.69 6.88 -4.59
N HIS A 117 -2.91 5.63 -4.95
CA HIS A 117 -3.45 4.64 -4.03
C HIS A 117 -2.32 3.94 -3.27
N LEU A 118 -2.32 4.05 -1.96
CA LEU A 118 -1.47 3.27 -1.07
C LEU A 118 -2.12 1.89 -0.86
N LEU A 119 -1.53 0.86 -1.44
CA LEU A 119 -2.01 -0.52 -1.35
C LEU A 119 -1.60 -1.18 -0.02
N HIS A 120 -0.33 -1.01 0.35
CA HIS A 120 0.23 -1.57 1.58
C HIS A 120 1.16 -0.58 2.27
N LEU A 121 1.09 -0.58 3.59
CA LEU A 121 2.06 0.04 4.49
C LEU A 121 2.40 -0.96 5.59
N VAL A 122 3.58 -1.53 5.53
CA VAL A 122 4.13 -2.36 6.61
C VAL A 122 5.18 -1.56 7.37
N ILE A 123 5.06 -1.55 8.70
CA ILE A 123 5.98 -0.84 9.60
C ILE A 123 6.48 -1.82 10.64
N TYR A 124 7.75 -2.17 10.60
CA TYR A 124 8.36 -2.99 11.64
C TYR A 124 8.58 -2.18 12.92
N LYS A 125 7.70 -2.37 13.89
CA LYS A 125 7.68 -1.62 15.16
C LYS A 125 9.04 -1.62 15.86
N GLN A 126 9.77 -2.73 15.85
CA GLN A 126 11.08 -2.88 16.51
C GLN A 126 12.11 -1.82 16.11
N TYR A 127 12.12 -1.35 14.86
CA TYR A 127 13.06 -0.34 14.40
C TYR A 127 12.69 1.08 14.84
N TYR A 128 11.47 1.26 15.34
CA TYR A 128 10.91 2.55 15.74
C TYR A 128 10.58 2.64 17.24
N MET A 129 10.79 1.57 18.01
CA MET A 129 10.37 1.53 19.44
C MET A 129 10.95 2.67 20.27
N LYS A 130 12.24 3.00 20.06
CA LYS A 130 12.95 4.08 20.77
C LYS A 130 12.66 5.49 20.22
N LYS A 131 11.74 5.63 19.24
CA LYS A 131 11.41 6.92 18.63
C LYS A 131 10.04 7.41 19.10
N SER A 132 9.94 8.71 19.35
CA SER A 132 8.65 9.32 19.69
C SER A 132 7.65 9.16 18.54
N LEU A 133 6.36 9.17 18.87
CA LEU A 133 5.30 9.14 17.87
C LEU A 133 5.43 10.31 16.88
N LYS A 134 5.71 11.51 17.37
CA LYS A 134 5.95 12.70 16.55
C LYS A 134 7.08 12.51 15.53
N TYR A 135 8.16 11.85 15.91
CA TYR A 135 9.25 11.54 14.98
C TYR A 135 8.82 10.57 13.90
N LYS A 136 8.09 9.52 14.28
CA LYS A 136 7.56 8.51 13.32
C LYS A 136 6.63 9.17 12.32
N ASP A 137 5.69 9.98 12.79
CA ASP A 137 4.73 10.68 11.95
C ASP A 137 5.44 11.66 10.99
N LYS A 138 6.43 12.41 11.45
CA LYS A 138 7.27 13.29 10.60
C LYS A 138 8.01 12.50 9.52
N LEU A 139 8.59 11.35 9.87
CA LEU A 139 9.34 10.48 8.96
C LEU A 139 8.43 9.95 7.84
N PHE A 140 7.28 9.37 8.19
CA PHE A 140 6.35 8.82 7.19
C PHE A 140 5.73 9.91 6.32
N ASN A 141 5.34 11.04 6.90
CA ASN A 141 4.83 12.18 6.12
C ASN A 141 5.86 12.69 5.11
N TYR A 142 7.13 12.77 5.49
CA TYR A 142 8.21 13.14 4.59
C TYR A 142 8.32 12.16 3.42
N PHE A 143 8.36 10.85 3.68
CA PHE A 143 8.48 9.85 2.64
C PHE A 143 7.24 9.78 1.75
N PHE A 144 6.05 9.89 2.30
CA PHE A 144 4.82 9.97 1.50
C PHE A 144 4.83 11.20 0.58
N LYS A 145 5.26 12.36 1.06
CA LYS A 145 5.40 13.57 0.24
C LYS A 145 6.37 13.34 -0.93
N GLN A 146 7.49 12.65 -0.69
CA GLN A 146 8.44 12.32 -1.76
C GLN A 146 7.87 11.33 -2.78
N ILE A 147 7.16 10.31 -2.31
CA ILE A 147 6.50 9.34 -3.20
C ILE A 147 5.46 10.07 -4.06
N ILE A 148 4.57 10.86 -3.46
CA ILE A 148 3.53 11.62 -4.17
C ILE A 148 4.13 12.54 -5.23
N LYS A 149 5.21 13.27 -4.89
CA LYS A 149 5.93 14.12 -5.83
C LYS A 149 6.47 13.33 -7.03
N ASN A 150 7.00 12.13 -6.79
CA ASN A 150 7.53 11.26 -7.84
C ASN A 150 6.46 10.79 -8.85
N PHE A 151 5.18 10.74 -8.43
CA PHE A 151 4.04 10.37 -9.29
C PHE A 151 3.28 11.58 -9.85
N ASN A 152 3.74 12.80 -9.53
CA ASN A 152 2.98 14.01 -9.84
C ASN A 152 1.53 13.96 -9.36
N ALA A 153 1.30 13.27 -8.25
CA ALA A 153 -0.01 13.18 -7.59
C ALA A 153 -0.15 14.30 -6.55
N LYS A 154 -1.36 14.52 -6.07
CA LYS A 154 -1.65 15.51 -5.02
C LYS A 154 -2.31 14.87 -3.80
N ILE A 155 -2.91 13.72 -3.96
CA ILE A 155 -3.71 13.07 -2.94
C ILE A 155 -3.23 11.63 -2.78
N LEU A 156 -2.86 11.26 -1.55
CA LEU A 156 -2.67 9.88 -1.15
C LEU A 156 -3.97 9.37 -0.56
N PHE A 157 -4.48 8.24 -1.07
CA PHE A 157 -5.66 7.60 -0.51
C PHE A 157 -5.40 6.12 -0.26
N LEU A 158 -6.18 5.55 0.63
CA LEU A 158 -6.12 4.13 0.98
C LEU A 158 -7.42 3.68 1.64
N CYS A 159 -7.56 2.38 1.85
CA CYS A 159 -8.58 1.83 2.72
C CYS A 159 -7.95 0.93 3.79
N TYR A 160 -8.63 0.82 4.93
CA TYR A 160 -8.28 -0.11 5.99
C TYR A 160 -9.55 -0.62 6.71
N GLU A 161 -9.44 -1.75 7.39
CA GLU A 161 -10.53 -2.33 8.16
C GLU A 161 -10.85 -1.48 9.38
N LYS A 162 -12.14 -1.29 9.68
CA LYS A 162 -12.62 -0.40 10.76
C LYS A 162 -12.11 -0.80 12.15
N ASP A 163 -11.90 -2.08 12.38
CA ASP A 163 -11.38 -2.66 13.60
C ASP A 163 -9.85 -2.56 13.73
N ASN A 164 -9.17 -2.18 12.65
CA ASN A 164 -7.71 -1.95 12.68
C ASN A 164 -7.37 -0.64 13.40
N MET A 165 -7.42 -0.66 14.73
CA MET A 165 -7.16 0.50 15.59
C MET A 165 -5.74 1.08 15.40
N ALA A 166 -4.76 0.24 15.06
CA ALA A 166 -3.39 0.71 14.81
C ALA A 166 -3.33 1.58 13.55
N ALA A 167 -3.99 1.15 12.46
CA ALA A 167 -4.12 1.92 11.23
C ALA A 167 -4.93 3.20 11.46
N LYS A 168 -6.10 3.09 12.13
CA LYS A 168 -6.96 4.24 12.48
C LYS A 168 -6.17 5.33 13.20
N ASN A 169 -5.48 4.96 14.28
CA ASN A 169 -4.69 5.89 15.08
C ASN A 169 -3.53 6.50 14.29
N PHE A 170 -2.85 5.70 13.44
CA PHE A 170 -1.76 6.19 12.62
C PHE A 170 -2.25 7.22 11.60
N TYR A 171 -3.30 6.90 10.83
CA TYR A 171 -3.80 7.79 9.78
C TYR A 171 -4.45 9.05 10.35
N TYR A 172 -5.20 8.94 11.45
CA TYR A 172 -5.77 10.11 12.14
C TYR A 172 -4.68 11.10 12.59
N ARG A 173 -3.64 10.63 13.30
CA ARG A 173 -2.52 11.50 13.72
C ARG A 173 -1.77 12.11 12.55
N ASN A 174 -1.80 11.47 11.40
CA ASN A 174 -1.15 11.96 10.19
C ASN A 174 -2.08 12.82 9.32
N ASN A 175 -3.21 13.29 9.86
CA ASN A 175 -4.19 14.16 9.19
C ASN A 175 -4.74 13.57 7.88
N PHE A 176 -5.07 12.28 7.91
CA PHE A 176 -5.88 11.67 6.88
C PHE A 176 -7.36 11.86 7.24
N GLU A 177 -8.16 12.23 6.25
CA GLU A 177 -9.60 12.48 6.37
C GLU A 177 -10.39 11.30 5.82
N ILE A 178 -11.46 10.89 6.51
CA ILE A 178 -12.41 9.90 6.00
C ILE A 178 -13.19 10.56 4.86
N PHE A 179 -13.25 9.91 3.71
CA PHE A 179 -14.01 10.43 2.55
C PHE A 179 -15.01 9.43 1.98
N ALA A 180 -14.96 8.18 2.41
CA ALA A 180 -15.98 7.18 2.13
C ALA A 180 -15.92 6.06 3.18
N GLU A 181 -17.04 5.38 3.35
CA GLU A 181 -17.19 4.31 4.32
C GLU A 181 -17.97 3.15 3.71
N ARG A 182 -17.59 1.93 4.07
CA ARG A 182 -18.31 0.68 3.79
C ARG A 182 -18.51 -0.10 5.09
N PRO A 183 -19.31 -1.14 5.13
CA PRO A 183 -19.58 -1.87 6.37
C PRO A 183 -18.32 -2.19 7.19
N ASN A 184 -17.28 -2.72 6.57
CA ASN A 184 -16.04 -3.14 7.25
C ASN A 184 -14.80 -2.31 6.88
N LEU A 185 -14.93 -1.29 6.03
CA LEU A 185 -13.79 -0.53 5.49
C LEU A 185 -13.99 0.96 5.65
N LEU A 186 -12.91 1.65 6.01
CA LEU A 186 -12.80 3.10 5.94
C LEU A 186 -11.87 3.49 4.80
N PHE A 187 -12.32 4.42 3.96
CA PHE A 187 -11.53 5.05 2.92
C PHE A 187 -11.07 6.41 3.42
N VAL A 188 -9.76 6.59 3.46
CA VAL A 188 -9.16 7.83 3.93
C VAL A 188 -8.24 8.41 2.87
N LYS A 189 -8.14 9.74 2.88
CA LYS A 189 -7.28 10.49 1.97
C LYS A 189 -6.52 11.57 2.71
N LYS A 190 -5.38 11.94 2.15
CA LYS A 190 -4.62 13.11 2.56
C LYS A 190 -4.15 13.88 1.34
N LYS A 191 -4.40 15.20 1.35
CA LYS A 191 -3.89 16.12 0.32
C LYS A 191 -2.50 16.61 0.71
N TYR A 192 -1.59 16.56 -0.25
CA TYR A 192 -0.23 17.10 -0.12
C TYR A 192 -0.09 18.32 -1.02
N ARG A 193 0.44 19.39 -0.44
CA ARG A 193 0.76 20.65 -1.14
C ARG A 193 2.19 20.62 -1.67
#